data_abd7a6668114456d33aa78c64b0f04a8
#
_entry.id   abd7a6668114456d33aa78c64b0f04a8
#
_cell.length_a   1.000
_cell.length_b   1.000
_cell.length_c   1.000
_cell.angle_alpha   90.00
_cell.angle_beta   90.00
_cell.angle_gamma   90.00
#
_symmetry.space_group_name_H-M   'P 1'
#
loop_
_entity.id
_entity.type
_entity.pdbx_description
1 polymer ?
#
loop_
_entity_poly.entity_id
_entity_poly.type
_entity_poly.pdbx_seq_one_letter_code
_entity_poly.pdbx_strand_id
1 'polypeptide(L)'
;MKNKLSKLGPGLLFAGAAIGVSHLVQSTRAGADFGWGLLWALILVNLFKYPFFQYGPRFTVATKKSLLDGYMELDKDYLRAYFFLNIGTMFTIQTAVTIVTAGLASQVFGISENLVYWSVTITLICTLILWLGKYATLDRIVKWVILILTATTVIAVGLASFKNITPLPLTQIFPKETSLLFLIAFMGWMPAPMDISVWHSLWTIEKNKESASNITMKKVCLILMLAIGLH
;
A
#
# COMPACT_ATOMS: atom_id res chain seq x y z
N MET A 1 24.92 4.65 -10.36
CA MET A 1 23.79 4.56 -9.45
C MET A 1 22.41 4.77 -10.11
N LYS A 2 22.24 5.67 -11.10
CA LYS A 2 20.95 5.91 -11.80
C LYS A 2 20.28 4.65 -12.38
N ASN A 3 21.04 3.65 -12.80
CA ASN A 3 20.51 2.46 -13.48
C ASN A 3 19.93 1.35 -12.56
N LYS A 4 20.23 1.37 -11.24
CA LYS A 4 19.68 0.37 -10.30
C LYS A 4 18.31 0.80 -9.75
N LEU A 5 18.12 2.07 -9.43
CA LEU A 5 16.84 2.60 -8.94
C LEU A 5 15.74 2.59 -10.01
N SER A 6 16.08 2.79 -11.29
CA SER A 6 15.10 2.72 -12.37
C SER A 6 14.50 1.33 -12.57
N LYS A 7 15.22 0.28 -12.15
CA LYS A 7 14.77 -1.12 -12.26
C LYS A 7 13.82 -1.56 -11.15
N LEU A 8 13.67 -0.77 -10.10
CA LEU A 8 12.83 -1.06 -8.92
C LEU A 8 11.39 -0.52 -9.03
N GLY A 9 11.04 0.12 -10.16
CA GLY A 9 9.80 0.86 -10.34
C GLY A 9 8.51 0.22 -9.82
N PRO A 10 8.04 -0.93 -10.37
CA PRO A 10 6.74 -1.47 -10.00
C PRO A 10 6.66 -1.93 -8.53
N GLY A 11 7.76 -2.47 -7.99
CA GLY A 11 7.82 -2.87 -6.58
C GLY A 11 7.86 -1.68 -5.62
N LEU A 12 8.52 -0.58 -6.00
CA LEU A 12 8.46 0.66 -5.22
C LEU A 12 7.07 1.31 -5.27
N LEU A 13 6.40 1.26 -6.41
CA LEU A 13 5.00 1.71 -6.50
C LEU A 13 4.08 0.84 -5.62
N PHE A 14 4.31 -0.49 -5.60
CA PHE A 14 3.61 -1.39 -4.68
C PHE A 14 3.88 -0.99 -3.22
N ALA A 15 5.14 -0.81 -2.82
CA ALA A 15 5.49 -0.37 -1.47
C ALA A 15 4.84 0.99 -1.14
N GLY A 16 4.87 1.96 -2.06
CA GLY A 16 4.23 3.26 -1.85
C GLY A 16 2.72 3.20 -1.71
N ALA A 17 2.07 2.32 -2.44
CA ALA A 17 0.64 2.11 -2.32
C ALA A 17 0.27 1.32 -1.04
N ALA A 18 1.14 0.43 -0.58
CA ALA A 18 0.98 -0.32 0.66
C ALA A 18 1.22 0.57 1.90
N ILE A 19 2.30 1.38 1.90
CA ILE A 19 2.64 2.31 2.99
C ILE A 19 1.74 3.55 2.93
N GLY A 20 0.50 3.40 3.35
CA GLY A 20 -0.47 4.50 3.41
C GLY A 20 -1.14 4.53 4.78
N VAL A 21 -2.43 4.80 4.77
CA VAL A 21 -3.27 4.80 5.97
C VAL A 21 -3.20 3.48 6.75
N SER A 22 -3.01 2.36 6.05
CA SER A 22 -2.85 1.05 6.67
C SER A 22 -1.69 1.01 7.67
N HIS A 23 -0.50 1.45 7.26
CA HIS A 23 0.69 1.38 8.10
C HIS A 23 0.77 2.54 9.09
N LEU A 24 0.47 3.77 8.64
CA LEU A 24 0.61 4.94 9.49
C LEU A 24 -0.50 5.03 10.55
N VAL A 25 -1.71 4.60 10.25
CA VAL A 25 -2.85 4.73 11.17
C VAL A 25 -3.20 3.41 11.83
N GLN A 26 -3.43 2.35 11.06
CA GLN A 26 -3.88 1.08 11.64
C GLN A 26 -2.82 0.38 12.47
N SER A 27 -1.55 0.39 12.03
CA SER A 27 -0.45 -0.18 12.84
C SER A 27 -0.21 0.61 14.11
N THR A 28 -0.27 1.95 14.03
CA THR A 28 -0.08 2.80 15.22
C THR A 28 -1.20 2.60 16.22
N ARG A 29 -2.46 2.50 15.76
CA ARG A 29 -3.60 2.17 16.62
C ARG A 29 -3.48 0.76 17.21
N ALA A 30 -3.12 -0.23 16.39
CA ALA A 30 -2.91 -1.59 16.88
C ALA A 30 -1.84 -1.63 17.99
N GLY A 31 -0.74 -0.91 17.81
CA GLY A 31 0.31 -0.79 18.81
C GLY A 31 -0.14 -0.06 20.08
N ALA A 32 -0.91 1.03 19.94
CA ALA A 32 -1.41 1.81 21.06
C ALA A 32 -2.48 1.05 21.88
N ASP A 33 -3.42 0.40 21.22
CA ASP A 33 -4.57 -0.23 21.87
C ASP A 33 -4.25 -1.65 22.36
N PHE A 34 -3.38 -2.39 21.65
CA PHE A 34 -3.13 -3.81 21.90
C PHE A 34 -1.65 -4.16 22.13
N GLY A 35 -0.73 -3.18 22.06
CA GLY A 35 0.70 -3.47 22.16
C GLY A 35 1.15 -4.50 21.12
N TRP A 36 1.80 -5.58 21.56
CA TRP A 36 2.21 -6.71 20.71
C TRP A 36 1.11 -7.76 20.51
N GLY A 37 -0.07 -7.56 21.09
CA GLY A 37 -1.13 -8.56 21.13
C GLY A 37 -1.65 -9.01 19.76
N LEU A 38 -1.55 -8.17 18.72
CA LEU A 38 -1.98 -8.49 17.36
C LEU A 38 -0.84 -8.89 16.41
N LEU A 39 0.36 -9.14 16.94
CA LEU A 39 1.52 -9.55 16.13
C LEU A 39 1.24 -10.84 15.33
N TRP A 40 0.54 -11.80 15.94
CA TRP A 40 0.12 -13.02 15.27
C TRP A 40 -0.74 -12.76 14.03
N ALA A 41 -1.69 -11.83 14.12
CA ALA A 41 -2.57 -11.47 13.01
C ALA A 41 -1.78 -10.79 11.88
N LEU A 42 -0.82 -9.93 12.23
CA LEU A 42 0.08 -9.30 11.26
C LEU A 42 0.91 -10.35 10.51
N ILE A 43 1.51 -11.29 11.22
CA ILE A 43 2.31 -12.36 10.60
C ILE A 43 1.44 -13.23 9.69
N LEU A 44 0.29 -13.66 10.17
CA LEU A 44 -0.62 -14.51 9.41
C LEU A 44 -1.11 -13.82 8.12
N VAL A 45 -1.56 -12.58 8.21
CA VAL A 45 -2.09 -11.88 7.03
C VAL A 45 -1.01 -11.63 5.98
N ASN A 46 0.22 -11.33 6.40
CA ASN A 46 1.34 -11.19 5.47
C ASN A 46 1.67 -12.53 4.79
N LEU A 47 1.71 -13.62 5.55
CA LEU A 47 1.99 -14.95 5.02
C LEU A 47 0.92 -15.39 4.01
N PHE A 48 -0.37 -15.21 4.34
CA PHE A 48 -1.47 -15.65 3.47
C PHE A 48 -1.66 -14.75 2.23
N LYS A 49 -1.45 -13.45 2.34
CA LYS A 49 -1.60 -12.54 1.20
C LYS A 49 -0.39 -12.54 0.26
N TYR A 50 0.78 -12.93 0.72
CA TYR A 50 2.00 -12.92 -0.08
C TYR A 50 1.90 -13.63 -1.44
N PRO A 51 1.36 -14.86 -1.55
CA PRO A 51 1.19 -15.54 -2.83
C PRO A 51 0.33 -14.74 -3.82
N PHE A 52 -0.73 -14.10 -3.34
CA PHE A 52 -1.63 -13.32 -4.19
C PHE A 52 -0.96 -12.06 -4.74
N PHE A 53 -0.14 -11.38 -3.95
CA PHE A 53 0.61 -10.23 -4.42
C PHE A 53 1.70 -10.59 -5.42
N GLN A 54 2.29 -11.77 -5.32
CA GLN A 54 3.25 -12.26 -6.31
C GLN A 54 2.59 -12.62 -7.64
N TYR A 55 1.37 -13.11 -7.59
CA TYR A 55 0.71 -13.67 -8.77
C TYR A 55 0.56 -12.62 -9.89
N GLY A 56 0.11 -11.41 -9.58
CA GLY A 56 -0.10 -10.33 -10.54
C GLY A 56 1.12 -10.06 -11.43
N PRO A 57 2.24 -9.62 -10.88
CA PRO A 57 3.43 -9.33 -11.68
C PRO A 57 4.07 -10.58 -12.30
N ARG A 58 3.97 -11.76 -11.67
CA ARG A 58 4.46 -13.02 -12.24
C ARG A 58 3.66 -13.41 -13.49
N PHE A 59 2.34 -13.32 -13.43
CA PHE A 59 1.46 -13.53 -14.57
C PHE A 59 1.83 -12.59 -15.72
N THR A 60 1.98 -11.29 -15.43
CA THR A 60 2.35 -10.29 -16.44
C THR A 60 3.71 -10.56 -17.07
N VAL A 61 4.72 -10.95 -16.31
CA VAL A 61 6.04 -11.26 -16.85
C VAL A 61 5.98 -12.48 -17.76
N ALA A 62 5.17 -13.48 -17.41
CA ALA A 62 5.02 -14.71 -18.18
C ALA A 62 4.21 -14.52 -19.47
N THR A 63 3.07 -13.82 -19.38
CA THR A 63 2.08 -13.75 -20.46
C THR A 63 2.11 -12.44 -21.25
N LYS A 64 2.76 -11.38 -20.71
CA LYS A 64 2.72 -10.01 -21.23
C LYS A 64 1.33 -9.36 -21.16
N LYS A 65 0.40 -9.95 -20.42
CA LYS A 65 -0.97 -9.50 -20.22
C LYS A 65 -1.17 -9.02 -18.79
N SER A 66 -2.20 -8.22 -18.57
CA SER A 66 -2.62 -7.82 -17.22
C SER A 66 -3.42 -8.93 -16.53
N LEU A 67 -3.58 -8.86 -15.21
CA LEU A 67 -4.49 -9.77 -14.51
C LEU A 67 -5.93 -9.62 -14.97
N LEU A 68 -6.35 -8.44 -15.42
CA LEU A 68 -7.70 -8.23 -15.96
C LEU A 68 -7.91 -9.02 -17.26
N ASP A 69 -6.88 -9.04 -18.12
CA ASP A 69 -6.91 -9.88 -19.34
C ASP A 69 -7.00 -11.37 -18.95
N GLY A 70 -6.25 -11.76 -17.91
CA GLY A 70 -6.30 -13.13 -17.39
C GLY A 70 -7.68 -13.52 -16.85
N TYR A 71 -8.35 -12.63 -16.12
CA TYR A 71 -9.73 -12.86 -15.66
C TYR A 71 -10.70 -12.99 -16.82
N MET A 72 -10.57 -12.14 -17.83
CA MET A 72 -11.41 -12.18 -19.02
C MET A 72 -11.19 -13.49 -19.84
N GLU A 73 -9.97 -14.02 -19.88
CA GLU A 73 -9.65 -15.28 -20.56
C GLU A 73 -10.16 -16.51 -19.82
N LEU A 74 -10.23 -16.46 -18.49
CA LEU A 74 -10.81 -17.53 -17.70
C LEU A 74 -12.32 -17.57 -17.88
N ASP A 75 -13.01 -16.47 -17.58
CA ASP A 75 -14.45 -16.26 -17.81
C ASP A 75 -14.78 -14.78 -17.61
N LYS A 76 -15.73 -14.29 -18.40
CA LYS A 76 -16.23 -12.90 -18.31
C LYS A 76 -16.86 -12.59 -16.94
N ASP A 77 -17.37 -13.60 -16.26
CA ASP A 77 -18.01 -13.43 -14.95
C ASP A 77 -16.99 -13.08 -13.86
N TYR A 78 -15.75 -13.58 -13.93
CA TYR A 78 -14.68 -13.15 -13.02
C TYR A 78 -14.33 -11.67 -13.19
N LEU A 79 -14.26 -11.19 -14.44
CA LEU A 79 -14.03 -9.77 -14.71
C LEU A 79 -15.19 -8.90 -14.24
N ARG A 80 -16.44 -9.34 -14.44
CA ARG A 80 -17.65 -8.65 -13.95
C ARG A 80 -17.66 -8.58 -12.43
N ALA A 81 -17.39 -9.71 -11.74
CA ALA A 81 -17.30 -9.74 -10.29
C ALA A 81 -16.24 -8.77 -9.75
N TYR A 82 -15.05 -8.75 -10.34
CA TYR A 82 -14.00 -7.78 -10.01
C TYR A 82 -14.48 -6.34 -10.20
N PHE A 83 -15.14 -6.04 -11.31
CA PHE A 83 -15.67 -4.71 -11.62
C PHE A 83 -16.68 -4.23 -10.57
N PHE A 84 -17.66 -5.07 -10.21
CA PHE A 84 -18.65 -4.74 -9.19
C PHE A 84 -18.04 -4.56 -7.81
N LEU A 85 -17.11 -5.43 -7.42
CA LEU A 85 -16.36 -5.27 -6.17
C LEU A 85 -15.57 -3.96 -6.15
N ASN A 86 -14.90 -3.62 -7.24
CA ASN A 86 -14.12 -2.40 -7.34
C ASN A 86 -15.00 -1.14 -7.25
N ILE A 87 -16.13 -1.09 -7.96
CA ILE A 87 -17.08 0.02 -7.86
C ILE A 87 -17.62 0.14 -6.43
N GLY A 88 -17.99 -0.98 -5.79
CA GLY A 88 -18.53 -0.96 -4.44
C GLY A 88 -17.54 -0.47 -3.38
N THR A 89 -16.26 -0.75 -3.57
CA THR A 89 -15.21 -0.39 -2.59
C THR A 89 -14.53 0.94 -2.87
N MET A 90 -14.50 1.41 -4.12
CA MET A 90 -13.72 2.61 -4.51
C MET A 90 -14.13 3.86 -3.74
N PHE A 91 -15.44 4.09 -3.55
CA PHE A 91 -15.92 5.26 -2.82
C PHE A 91 -15.54 5.19 -1.33
N THR A 92 -15.68 4.03 -0.73
CA THR A 92 -15.33 3.81 0.68
C THR A 92 -13.84 3.99 0.92
N ILE A 93 -13.00 3.40 0.07
CA ILE A 93 -11.54 3.50 0.17
C ILE A 93 -11.10 4.94 -0.06
N GLN A 94 -11.59 5.60 -1.12
CA GLN A 94 -11.25 6.98 -1.43
C GLN A 94 -11.63 7.92 -0.29
N THR A 95 -12.84 7.78 0.24
CA THR A 95 -13.30 8.60 1.36
C THR A 95 -12.43 8.40 2.60
N ALA A 96 -12.16 7.15 2.98
CA ALA A 96 -11.34 6.84 4.15
C ALA A 96 -9.92 7.41 4.04
N VAL A 97 -9.26 7.23 2.90
CA VAL A 97 -7.91 7.75 2.66
C VAL A 97 -7.90 9.28 2.65
N THR A 98 -8.86 9.89 1.98
CA THR A 98 -8.94 11.36 1.86
C THR A 98 -9.18 12.03 3.20
N ILE A 99 -10.11 11.52 4.02
CA ILE A 99 -10.41 12.08 5.34
C ILE A 99 -9.19 12.00 6.26
N VAL A 100 -8.50 10.86 6.29
CA VAL A 100 -7.29 10.71 7.11
C VAL A 100 -6.19 11.67 6.65
N THR A 101 -5.98 11.78 5.35
CA THR A 101 -4.97 12.69 4.79
C THR A 101 -5.33 14.15 5.07
N ALA A 102 -6.60 14.52 4.96
CA ALA A 102 -7.10 15.85 5.30
C ALA A 102 -6.91 16.17 6.79
N GLY A 103 -7.16 15.22 7.68
CA GLY A 103 -6.92 15.36 9.11
C GLY A 103 -5.44 15.60 9.44
N LEU A 104 -4.55 14.83 8.81
CA LEU A 104 -3.10 15.04 8.96
C LEU A 104 -2.67 16.41 8.40
N ALA A 105 -3.18 16.80 7.24
CA ALA A 105 -2.87 18.09 6.63
C ALA A 105 -3.33 19.27 7.51
N SER A 106 -4.53 19.19 8.10
CA SER A 106 -5.04 20.23 9.00
C SER A 106 -4.14 20.40 10.23
N GLN A 107 -3.62 19.30 10.79
CA GLN A 107 -2.72 19.35 11.95
C GLN A 107 -1.32 19.87 11.59
N VAL A 108 -0.78 19.47 10.44
CA VAL A 108 0.59 19.85 10.00
C VAL A 108 0.65 21.31 9.56
N PHE A 109 -0.32 21.76 8.79
CA PHE A 109 -0.30 23.12 8.21
C PHE A 109 -1.01 24.17 9.08
N GLY A 110 -1.97 23.78 9.92
CA GLY A 110 -2.68 24.68 10.83
C GLY A 110 -3.50 25.79 10.17
N ILE A 111 -3.68 25.78 8.84
CA ILE A 111 -4.34 26.84 8.07
C ILE A 111 -5.87 26.80 8.28
N SER A 112 -6.42 25.61 8.38
CA SER A 112 -7.88 25.41 8.56
C SER A 112 -8.13 24.08 9.24
N GLU A 113 -9.09 24.06 10.17
CA GLU A 113 -9.60 22.82 10.79
C GLU A 113 -10.67 22.12 9.92
N ASN A 114 -11.08 22.76 8.84
CA ASN A 114 -12.14 22.23 7.97
C ASN A 114 -11.61 21.09 7.10
N LEU A 115 -12.01 19.87 7.43
CA LEU A 115 -11.62 18.66 6.69
C LEU A 115 -12.08 18.66 5.23
N VAL A 116 -13.22 19.32 4.94
CA VAL A 116 -13.72 19.42 3.57
C VAL A 116 -12.78 20.28 2.70
N TYR A 117 -12.33 21.40 3.25
CA TYR A 117 -11.35 22.27 2.58
C TYR A 117 -10.08 21.47 2.18
N TRP A 118 -9.51 20.74 3.12
CA TRP A 118 -8.32 19.93 2.86
C TRP A 118 -8.59 18.78 1.91
N SER A 119 -9.74 18.11 2.04
CA SER A 119 -10.13 17.01 1.15
C SER A 119 -10.23 17.47 -0.31
N VAL A 120 -10.88 18.60 -0.54
CA VAL A 120 -11.02 19.18 -1.89
C VAL A 120 -9.65 19.60 -2.43
N THR A 121 -8.87 20.32 -1.62
CA THR A 121 -7.53 20.80 -2.02
C THR A 121 -6.61 19.65 -2.41
N ILE A 122 -6.51 18.63 -1.57
CA ILE A 122 -5.66 17.46 -1.81
C ILE A 122 -6.12 16.70 -3.06
N THR A 123 -7.44 16.49 -3.20
CA THR A 123 -8.00 15.78 -4.36
C THR A 123 -7.72 16.53 -5.65
N LEU A 124 -7.85 17.86 -5.65
CA LEU A 124 -7.52 18.69 -6.82
C LEU A 124 -6.03 18.62 -7.17
N ILE A 125 -5.14 18.73 -6.19
CA ILE A 125 -3.70 18.62 -6.41
C ILE A 125 -3.35 17.25 -7.00
N CYS A 126 -3.86 16.16 -6.41
CA CYS A 126 -3.63 14.81 -6.92
C CYS A 126 -4.16 14.63 -8.34
N THR A 127 -5.36 15.14 -8.63
CA THR A 127 -5.96 15.08 -9.96
C THR A 127 -5.12 15.85 -10.99
N LEU A 128 -4.64 17.04 -10.65
CA LEU A 128 -3.76 17.83 -11.52
C LEU A 128 -2.43 17.11 -11.78
N ILE A 129 -1.82 16.52 -10.75
CA ILE A 129 -0.58 15.74 -10.90
C ILE A 129 -0.80 14.55 -11.83
N LEU A 130 -1.91 13.83 -11.69
CA LEU A 130 -2.24 12.68 -12.54
C LEU A 130 -2.59 13.10 -13.97
N TRP A 131 -3.29 14.20 -14.14
CA TRP A 131 -3.68 14.70 -15.47
C TRP A 131 -2.48 15.22 -16.27
N LEU A 132 -1.61 16.00 -15.63
CA LEU A 132 -0.42 16.54 -16.27
C LEU A 132 0.74 15.55 -16.30
N GLY A 133 0.77 14.59 -15.37
CA GLY A 133 1.85 13.62 -15.19
C GLY A 133 1.63 12.35 -15.99
N LYS A 134 2.69 11.88 -16.66
CA LYS A 134 2.74 10.51 -17.20
C LYS A 134 3.17 9.54 -16.08
N TYR A 135 3.08 8.22 -16.36
CA TYR A 135 3.54 7.17 -15.45
C TYR A 135 4.95 7.46 -14.85
N ALA A 136 5.88 7.95 -15.66
CA ALA A 136 7.23 8.30 -15.21
C ALA A 136 7.27 9.38 -14.12
N THR A 137 6.35 10.33 -14.14
CA THR A 137 6.22 11.38 -13.11
C THR A 137 5.72 10.78 -11.81
N LEU A 138 4.67 9.96 -11.88
CA LEU A 138 4.14 9.24 -10.73
C LEU A 138 5.21 8.35 -10.09
N ASP A 139 5.89 7.52 -10.88
CA ASP A 139 6.98 6.65 -10.42
C ASP A 139 8.10 7.44 -9.71
N ARG A 140 8.43 8.63 -10.21
CA ARG A 140 9.44 9.50 -9.59
C ARG A 140 8.97 10.09 -8.26
N ILE A 141 7.76 10.64 -8.21
CA ILE A 141 7.19 11.24 -6.99
C ILE A 141 7.07 10.18 -5.90
N VAL A 142 6.49 9.03 -6.21
CA VAL A 142 6.30 7.94 -5.26
C VAL A 142 7.64 7.46 -4.67
N LYS A 143 8.69 7.36 -5.48
CA LYS A 143 10.04 7.00 -4.98
C LYS A 143 10.57 7.98 -3.93
N TRP A 144 10.42 9.27 -4.16
CA TRP A 144 10.84 10.28 -3.19
C TRP A 144 10.00 10.22 -1.93
N VAL A 145 8.67 10.07 -2.06
CA VAL A 145 7.76 9.92 -0.91
C VAL A 145 8.15 8.72 -0.06
N ILE A 146 8.40 7.56 -0.67
CA ILE A 146 8.81 6.35 0.06
C ILE A 146 10.13 6.56 0.79
N LEU A 147 11.13 7.17 0.13
CA LEU A 147 12.43 7.44 0.76
C LEU A 147 12.29 8.34 2.00
N ILE A 148 11.52 9.42 1.87
CA ILE A 148 11.27 10.35 2.97
C ILE A 148 10.51 9.63 4.09
N LEU A 149 9.46 8.89 3.75
CA LEU A 149 8.64 8.16 4.72
C LEU A 149 9.45 7.09 5.47
N THR A 150 10.27 6.32 4.76
CA THR A 150 11.15 5.33 5.39
C THR A 150 12.16 6.00 6.32
N ALA A 151 12.78 7.09 5.89
CA ALA A 151 13.73 7.82 6.71
C ALA A 151 13.07 8.38 7.98
N THR A 152 11.89 9.01 7.84
CA THR A 152 11.16 9.58 8.99
C THR A 152 10.68 8.48 9.95
N THR A 153 10.22 7.35 9.44
CA THR A 153 9.81 6.20 10.28
C THR A 153 10.99 5.63 11.05
N VAL A 154 12.15 5.42 10.41
CA VAL A 154 13.35 4.93 11.08
C VAL A 154 13.82 5.90 12.16
N ILE A 155 13.80 7.21 11.87
CA ILE A 155 14.15 8.24 12.86
C ILE A 155 13.14 8.21 14.03
N ALA A 156 11.85 8.15 13.75
CA ALA A 156 10.80 8.11 14.78
C ALA A 156 10.94 6.89 15.70
N VAL A 157 11.18 5.70 15.12
CA VAL A 157 11.42 4.47 15.89
C VAL A 157 12.70 4.58 16.71
N GLY A 158 13.78 5.11 16.11
CA GLY A 158 15.04 5.35 16.81
C GLY A 158 14.86 6.28 18.01
N LEU A 159 14.20 7.42 17.82
CA LEU A 159 13.92 8.37 18.90
C LEU A 159 13.00 7.77 19.99
N ALA A 160 12.00 6.99 19.60
CA ALA A 160 11.13 6.30 20.54
C ALA A 160 11.90 5.28 21.39
N SER A 161 12.87 4.59 20.83
CA SER A 161 13.69 3.60 21.54
C SER A 161 14.58 4.20 22.64
N PHE A 162 14.89 5.50 22.57
CA PHE A 162 15.62 6.21 23.62
C PHE A 162 14.75 6.69 24.80
N LYS A 163 13.42 6.66 24.64
CA LYS A 163 12.52 6.91 25.77
C LYS A 163 12.40 5.62 26.58
N ASN A 164 12.44 5.74 27.91
CA ASN A 164 12.18 4.63 28.84
C ASN A 164 10.74 4.13 28.62
N ILE A 165 10.57 3.21 27.69
CA ILE A 165 9.31 2.55 27.44
C ILE A 165 9.27 1.32 28.35
N THR A 166 8.29 1.23 29.22
CA THR A 166 8.01 -0.02 29.93
C THR A 166 7.80 -1.12 28.89
N PRO A 167 8.56 -2.24 28.98
CA PRO A 167 8.42 -3.30 27.98
C PRO A 167 7.00 -3.83 27.98
N LEU A 168 6.31 -3.68 26.86
CA LEU A 168 4.96 -4.21 26.66
C LEU A 168 5.05 -5.75 26.61
N PRO A 169 4.16 -6.45 27.34
CA PRO A 169 4.18 -7.90 27.33
C PRO A 169 3.90 -8.45 25.92
N LEU A 170 4.63 -9.51 25.54
CA LEU A 170 4.42 -10.22 24.27
C LEU A 170 3.19 -11.13 24.26
N THR A 171 2.31 -10.99 25.25
CA THR A 171 1.06 -11.77 25.33
C THR A 171 0.18 -11.50 24.14
N GLN A 172 -0.18 -12.55 23.41
CA GLN A 172 -1.08 -12.43 22.27
C GLN A 172 -2.53 -12.30 22.76
N ILE A 173 -3.26 -11.40 22.16
CA ILE A 173 -4.64 -11.07 22.55
C ILE A 173 -5.57 -11.57 21.45
N PHE A 174 -6.48 -12.45 21.83
CA PHE A 174 -7.60 -12.84 20.97
C PHE A 174 -8.77 -11.89 21.25
N PRO A 175 -9.23 -11.14 20.27
CA PRO A 175 -10.18 -10.08 20.50
C PRO A 175 -11.55 -10.60 20.90
N LYS A 176 -12.18 -9.91 21.84
CA LYS A 176 -13.61 -10.01 22.11
C LYS A 176 -14.41 -9.36 20.97
N GLU A 177 -15.75 -9.49 20.95
CA GLU A 177 -16.61 -9.03 19.86
C GLU A 177 -16.38 -7.57 19.40
N THR A 178 -16.14 -6.63 20.30
CA THR A 178 -15.88 -5.22 19.99
C THR A 178 -14.55 -4.98 19.27
N SER A 179 -13.57 -5.85 19.46
CA SER A 179 -12.26 -5.75 18.79
C SER A 179 -12.19 -6.60 17.52
N LEU A 180 -13.19 -7.42 17.24
CA LEU A 180 -13.26 -8.24 16.03
C LEU A 180 -13.35 -7.36 14.76
N LEU A 181 -14.14 -6.29 14.79
CA LEU A 181 -14.25 -5.34 13.67
C LEU A 181 -12.91 -4.67 13.37
N PHE A 182 -12.20 -4.28 14.44
CA PHE A 182 -10.85 -3.73 14.27
C PHE A 182 -9.90 -4.75 13.66
N LEU A 183 -9.94 -5.99 14.13
CA LEU A 183 -9.10 -7.07 13.60
C LEU A 183 -9.37 -7.33 12.12
N ILE A 184 -10.65 -7.41 11.71
CA ILE A 184 -11.04 -7.58 10.31
C ILE A 184 -10.52 -6.42 9.45
N ALA A 185 -10.70 -5.18 9.91
CA ALA A 185 -10.22 -4.00 9.21
C ALA A 185 -8.68 -4.00 9.13
N PHE A 186 -8.00 -4.31 10.23
CA PHE A 186 -6.54 -4.42 10.29
C PHE A 186 -6.00 -5.46 9.31
N MET A 187 -6.52 -6.68 9.36
CA MET A 187 -6.11 -7.76 8.45
C MET A 187 -6.50 -7.47 6.99
N GLY A 188 -7.62 -6.80 6.77
CA GLY A 188 -8.07 -6.39 5.42
C GLY A 188 -7.11 -5.42 4.76
N TRP A 189 -6.62 -4.43 5.50
CA TRP A 189 -5.73 -3.37 5.01
C TRP A 189 -4.25 -3.76 5.01
N MET A 190 -3.83 -4.72 5.84
CA MET A 190 -2.43 -5.15 5.95
C MET A 190 -2.08 -6.29 5.00
N PRO A 191 -0.87 -6.31 4.40
CA PRO A 191 0.01 -5.16 4.15
C PRO A 191 -0.56 -4.21 3.08
N ALA A 192 -1.54 -4.65 2.33
CA ALA A 192 -2.26 -3.87 1.33
C ALA A 192 -3.61 -4.53 0.98
N PRO A 193 -4.57 -3.80 0.39
CA PRO A 193 -5.77 -4.37 -0.20
C PRO A 193 -5.43 -5.35 -1.32
N MET A 194 -6.27 -6.37 -1.54
CA MET A 194 -5.99 -7.43 -2.52
C MET A 194 -5.98 -6.96 -3.98
N ASP A 195 -6.73 -5.90 -4.29
CA ASP A 195 -6.80 -5.29 -5.63
C ASP A 195 -5.45 -4.72 -6.10
N ILE A 196 -4.53 -4.42 -5.19
CA ILE A 196 -3.19 -3.95 -5.54
C ILE A 196 -2.42 -4.98 -6.39
N SER A 197 -2.79 -6.25 -6.35
CA SER A 197 -2.21 -7.28 -7.23
C SER A 197 -2.52 -6.98 -8.70
N VAL A 198 -3.73 -6.50 -9.00
CA VAL A 198 -4.12 -6.05 -10.34
C VAL A 198 -3.34 -4.80 -10.74
N TRP A 199 -3.25 -3.80 -9.84
CA TRP A 199 -2.47 -2.58 -10.08
C TRP A 199 -1.01 -2.89 -10.34
N HIS A 200 -0.43 -3.81 -9.58
CA HIS A 200 0.96 -4.24 -9.77
C HIS A 200 1.19 -4.89 -11.13
N SER A 201 0.22 -5.66 -11.64
CA SER A 201 0.27 -6.22 -12.99
C SER A 201 0.30 -5.13 -14.06
N LEU A 202 -0.55 -4.10 -13.93
CA LEU A 202 -0.61 -2.95 -14.83
C LEU A 202 0.68 -2.12 -14.80
N TRP A 203 1.20 -1.81 -13.60
CA TRP A 203 2.48 -1.10 -13.45
C TRP A 203 3.65 -1.87 -14.04
N THR A 204 3.61 -3.20 -14.00
CA THR A 204 4.63 -4.05 -14.62
C THR A 204 4.59 -3.92 -16.14
N ILE A 205 3.40 -3.85 -16.75
CA ILE A 205 3.24 -3.61 -18.18
C ILE A 205 3.81 -2.23 -18.56
N GLU A 206 3.40 -1.17 -17.88
CA GLU A 206 3.84 0.19 -18.19
C GLU A 206 5.35 0.32 -18.04
N LYS A 207 5.93 -0.28 -17.01
CA LYS A 207 7.38 -0.26 -16.81
C LYS A 207 8.14 -1.02 -17.90
N ASN A 208 7.58 -2.12 -18.37
CA ASN A 208 8.18 -2.86 -19.49
C ASN A 208 8.16 -2.06 -20.79
N LYS A 209 7.13 -1.23 -21.01
CA LYS A 209 7.07 -0.31 -22.17
C LYS A 209 8.14 0.78 -22.10
N GLU A 210 8.39 1.33 -20.92
CA GLU A 210 9.41 2.36 -20.72
C GLU A 210 10.85 1.85 -20.75
N SER A 211 11.06 0.59 -20.38
CA SER A 211 12.39 -0.02 -20.27
C SER A 211 12.68 -0.89 -21.46
N ALA A 212 13.78 -0.62 -22.16
CA ALA A 212 14.30 -1.50 -23.21
C ALA A 212 14.72 -2.91 -22.68
N SER A 213 14.79 -3.09 -21.36
CA SER A 213 15.12 -4.37 -20.72
C SER A 213 13.90 -4.94 -20.01
N ASN A 214 13.49 -6.15 -20.43
CA ASN A 214 12.43 -6.90 -19.76
C ASN A 214 12.72 -7.10 -18.26
N ILE A 215 11.72 -6.86 -17.44
CA ILE A 215 11.77 -7.16 -16.01
C ILE A 215 11.75 -8.69 -15.85
N THR A 216 12.73 -9.23 -15.15
CA THR A 216 12.86 -10.67 -14.93
C THR A 216 12.08 -11.10 -13.68
N MET A 217 11.46 -12.30 -13.71
CA MET A 217 10.75 -12.93 -12.57
C MET A 217 11.50 -12.83 -11.24
N LYS A 218 12.80 -13.15 -11.22
CA LYS A 218 13.63 -13.10 -10.00
C LYS A 218 13.65 -11.70 -9.38
N LYS A 219 13.67 -10.65 -10.21
CA LYS A 219 13.67 -9.25 -9.73
C LYS A 219 12.32 -8.87 -9.14
N VAL A 220 11.21 -9.28 -9.75
CA VAL A 220 9.87 -9.02 -9.23
C VAL A 220 9.68 -9.67 -7.85
N CYS A 221 10.05 -10.96 -7.73
CA CYS A 221 9.94 -11.66 -6.45
C CYS A 221 10.82 -11.03 -5.37
N LEU A 222 12.08 -10.68 -5.70
CA LEU A 222 12.99 -10.04 -4.75
C LEU A 222 12.46 -8.68 -4.25
N ILE A 223 11.94 -7.85 -5.16
CA ILE A 223 11.42 -6.54 -4.81
C ILE A 223 10.15 -6.65 -3.95
N LEU A 224 9.28 -7.63 -4.25
CA LEU A 224 8.11 -7.92 -3.44
C LEU A 224 8.48 -8.42 -2.04
N MET A 225 9.47 -9.32 -1.94
CA MET A 225 9.98 -9.78 -0.65
C MET A 225 10.53 -8.60 0.18
N LEU A 226 11.29 -7.70 -0.46
CA LEU A 226 11.80 -6.51 0.19
C LEU A 226 10.68 -5.53 0.57
N ALA A 227 9.70 -5.33 -0.29
CA ALA A 227 8.58 -4.44 -0.01
C ALA A 227 7.69 -4.95 1.13
N ILE A 228 7.46 -6.27 1.22
CA ILE A 228 6.67 -6.90 2.29
C ILE A 228 7.50 -7.07 3.57
N GLY A 229 8.82 -7.29 3.45
CA GLY A 229 9.71 -7.45 4.60
C GLY A 229 10.20 -6.14 5.22
N LEU A 230 9.95 -5.00 4.60
CA LEU A 230 10.19 -3.66 5.15
C LEU A 230 9.00 -3.13 5.99
N HIS A 231 7.98 -3.93 6.17
CA HIS A 231 6.80 -3.67 6.99
C HIS A 231 6.84 -4.46 8.28
#